data_cc3bb54067bb184aba920659575c3c5b
#
_entry.id   cc3bb54067bb184aba920659575c3c5b
#
_cell.length_a   1.000
_cell.length_b   1.000
_cell.length_c   1.000
_cell.angle_alpha   90.00
_cell.angle_beta   90.00
_cell.angle_gamma   90.00
#
_symmetry.space_group_name_H-M   'P 1'
#
loop_
_entity.id
_entity.type
_entity.pdbx_description
1 polymer ?
#
loop_
_entity_poly.entity_id
_entity_poly.type
_entity_poly.pdbx_seq_one_letter_code
_entity_poly.pdbx_strand_id
1 'polypeptide(L)'
;MAIKRYTIDGYGQVELNNVAFRRDGRIEAQCKLDATDLATIPAENGMILAVDKANGKITLPKQTSTLFALNYTTEHIYDERTPGLKNFSSVITSFLPRMGYLAAGDLFTTNTICYDTTEFATEEAVDTALGALKTTPVYGGVDASGAIKLTGTKPQAGPVLQVVKNYTMPDGQFGVKLQVISA
;
A
#
# COMPACT_ATOMS: atom_id res chain seq x y z
N MET A 1 6.05 11.52 -16.02
CA MET A 1 5.35 11.98 -14.81
C MET A 1 6.21 11.63 -13.63
N ALA A 2 6.57 12.58 -12.80
CA ALA A 2 7.39 12.31 -11.61
C ALA A 2 6.42 11.99 -10.45
N ILE A 3 6.31 10.72 -10.12
CA ILE A 3 5.66 10.29 -8.91
C ILE A 3 6.65 10.45 -7.77
N LYS A 4 6.24 11.14 -6.73
CA LYS A 4 7.05 11.34 -5.53
C LYS A 4 6.46 10.57 -4.37
N ARG A 5 7.32 9.89 -3.63
CA ARG A 5 6.96 9.32 -2.36
C ARG A 5 6.70 10.46 -1.36
N TYR A 6 5.57 10.39 -0.66
CA TYR A 6 5.21 11.38 0.33
C TYR A 6 5.94 11.07 1.64
N THR A 7 6.63 12.06 2.16
CA THR A 7 7.29 12.16 3.48
C THR A 7 7.54 10.83 4.20
N ILE A 8 8.56 10.08 3.80
CA ILE A 8 8.91 8.86 4.50
C ILE A 8 10.40 8.86 4.87
N ASP A 9 10.66 8.77 6.15
CA ASP A 9 11.98 8.42 6.70
C ASP A 9 11.95 6.92 7.03
N GLY A 10 12.51 6.10 6.15
CA GLY A 10 12.61 4.67 6.38
C GLY A 10 11.74 3.83 5.45
N TYR A 11 11.14 2.77 5.98
CA TYR A 11 10.41 1.77 5.23
C TYR A 11 8.89 1.94 5.35
N GLY A 12 8.17 1.30 4.42
CA GLY A 12 6.72 1.23 4.44
C GLY A 12 6.21 0.48 5.67
N GLN A 13 5.14 1.01 6.26
CA GLN A 13 4.46 0.46 7.42
C GLN A 13 2.99 0.28 7.11
N VAL A 14 2.35 -0.71 7.73
CA VAL A 14 0.92 -0.93 7.61
C VAL A 14 0.32 -1.35 8.95
N GLU A 15 -0.85 -0.80 9.26
CA GLU A 15 -1.71 -1.24 10.37
C GLU A 15 -3.02 -1.76 9.81
N LEU A 16 -3.32 -3.01 10.09
CA LEU A 16 -4.51 -3.71 9.63
C LEU A 16 -5.68 -3.42 10.58
N ASN A 17 -6.24 -2.22 10.51
CA ASN A 17 -7.26 -1.77 11.47
C ASN A 17 -8.52 -2.65 11.46
N ASN A 18 -9.14 -2.83 10.28
CA ASN A 18 -10.31 -3.68 10.11
C ASN A 18 -10.32 -4.23 8.68
N VAL A 19 -9.58 -5.31 8.47
CA VAL A 19 -9.52 -6.02 7.19
C VAL A 19 -10.09 -7.41 7.32
N ALA A 20 -10.94 -7.78 6.37
CA ALA A 20 -11.62 -9.06 6.38
C ALA A 20 -10.71 -10.23 5.96
N PHE A 21 -9.66 -9.99 5.18
CA PHE A 21 -8.86 -11.06 4.59
C PHE A 21 -8.23 -12.02 5.63
N ARG A 22 -7.86 -11.52 6.80
CA ARG A 22 -7.32 -12.39 7.87
C ARG A 22 -8.37 -13.32 8.44
N ARG A 23 -9.58 -12.83 8.68
CA ARG A 23 -10.71 -13.60 9.20
C ARG A 23 -11.23 -14.59 8.16
N ASP A 24 -11.30 -14.14 6.90
CA ASP A 24 -11.92 -14.89 5.81
C ASP A 24 -10.93 -15.84 5.10
N GLY A 25 -9.65 -15.86 5.51
CA GLY A 25 -8.60 -16.68 4.91
C GLY A 25 -8.20 -16.26 3.49
N ARG A 26 -8.48 -15.01 3.09
CA ARG A 26 -8.10 -14.47 1.77
C ARG A 26 -6.66 -13.99 1.76
N ILE A 27 -5.74 -14.92 2.01
CA ILE A 27 -4.31 -14.68 2.15
C ILE A 27 -3.56 -15.40 1.04
N GLU A 28 -2.63 -14.69 0.41
CA GLU A 28 -1.62 -15.25 -0.49
C GLU A 28 -0.29 -15.35 0.26
N ALA A 29 0.30 -16.53 0.29
CA ALA A 29 1.58 -16.79 0.92
C ALA A 29 2.38 -17.89 0.20
N GLN A 30 2.05 -18.15 -1.07
CA GLN A 30 2.69 -19.21 -1.87
C GLN A 30 3.43 -18.67 -3.09
N CYS A 31 3.17 -17.41 -3.48
CA CYS A 31 3.83 -16.77 -4.59
C CYS A 31 5.10 -16.05 -4.12
N LYS A 32 6.18 -16.20 -4.90
CA LYS A 32 7.47 -15.54 -4.62
C LYS A 32 7.54 -14.15 -5.23
N LEU A 33 8.37 -13.29 -4.67
CA LEU A 33 8.69 -12.01 -5.30
C LEU A 33 9.35 -12.23 -6.67
N ASP A 34 8.90 -11.48 -7.68
CA ASP A 34 9.49 -11.56 -9.02
C ASP A 34 10.90 -10.97 -9.04
N ALA A 35 11.85 -11.74 -9.56
CA ALA A 35 13.26 -11.37 -9.59
C ALA A 35 13.55 -10.16 -10.49
N THR A 36 12.71 -9.88 -11.48
CA THR A 36 12.90 -8.77 -12.41
C THR A 36 12.29 -7.49 -11.86
N ASP A 37 11.03 -7.56 -11.45
CA ASP A 37 10.27 -6.38 -11.02
C ASP A 37 10.75 -5.84 -9.65
N LEU A 38 11.07 -6.74 -8.71
CA LEU A 38 11.37 -6.40 -7.32
C LEU A 38 12.88 -6.45 -6.97
N ALA A 39 13.75 -6.56 -7.98
CA ALA A 39 15.20 -6.51 -7.76
C ALA A 39 15.68 -5.10 -7.32
N THR A 40 15.03 -4.06 -7.79
CA THR A 40 15.43 -2.65 -7.55
C THR A 40 14.43 -1.87 -6.70
N ILE A 41 13.19 -2.32 -6.66
CA ILE A 41 12.13 -1.72 -5.82
C ILE A 41 11.79 -2.73 -4.74
N PRO A 42 12.24 -2.52 -3.49
CA PRO A 42 11.97 -3.45 -2.41
C PRO A 42 10.48 -3.54 -2.14
N ALA A 43 10.00 -4.76 -1.85
CA ALA A 43 8.64 -4.96 -1.36
C ALA A 43 8.55 -4.48 0.09
N GLU A 44 7.69 -3.52 0.36
CA GLU A 44 7.47 -2.95 1.68
C GLU A 44 6.05 -3.22 2.17
N ASN A 45 5.87 -3.21 3.49
CA ASN A 45 4.52 -3.24 4.06
C ASN A 45 3.69 -2.03 3.62
N GLY A 46 2.40 -2.26 3.36
CA GLY A 46 1.50 -1.23 2.84
C GLY A 46 1.49 -1.09 1.32
N MET A 47 2.42 -1.70 0.60
CA MET A 47 2.33 -1.79 -0.86
C MET A 47 1.17 -2.68 -1.30
N ILE A 48 0.51 -2.28 -2.38
CA ILE A 48 -0.43 -3.13 -3.11
C ILE A 48 0.27 -3.66 -4.35
N LEU A 49 0.50 -4.96 -4.39
CA LEU A 49 1.24 -5.64 -5.45
C LEU A 49 0.31 -6.52 -6.27
N ALA A 50 0.72 -6.86 -7.48
CA ALA A 50 -0.02 -7.76 -8.35
C ALA A 50 0.36 -9.22 -8.07
N VAL A 51 -0.64 -10.10 -8.11
CA VAL A 51 -0.48 -11.55 -7.89
C VAL A 51 -0.67 -12.28 -9.20
N ASP A 52 0.37 -12.94 -9.66
CA ASP A 52 0.34 -13.86 -10.80
C ASP A 52 0.38 -15.32 -10.28
N LYS A 53 -0.81 -15.87 -10.05
CA LYS A 53 -0.94 -17.25 -9.55
C LYS A 53 -0.49 -18.29 -10.56
N ALA A 54 -0.62 -18.00 -11.85
CA ALA A 54 -0.25 -18.95 -12.91
C ALA A 54 1.26 -19.22 -12.91
N ASN A 55 2.05 -18.17 -12.64
CA ASN A 55 3.50 -18.25 -12.57
C ASN A 55 4.04 -18.34 -11.13
N GLY A 56 3.17 -18.28 -10.12
CA GLY A 56 3.56 -18.30 -8.70
C GLY A 56 4.38 -17.08 -8.29
N LYS A 57 4.06 -15.89 -8.82
CA LYS A 57 4.84 -14.67 -8.64
C LYS A 57 4.02 -13.51 -8.07
N ILE A 58 4.69 -12.71 -7.26
CA ILE A 58 4.26 -11.37 -6.87
C ILE A 58 5.06 -10.36 -7.68
N THR A 59 4.38 -9.48 -8.39
CA THR A 59 4.98 -8.50 -9.31
C THR A 59 4.57 -7.07 -8.94
N LEU A 60 5.28 -6.10 -9.49
CA LEU A 60 4.80 -4.73 -9.46
C LEU A 60 3.49 -4.59 -10.26
N PRO A 61 2.60 -3.66 -9.90
CA PRO A 61 1.38 -3.40 -10.65
C PRO A 61 1.65 -2.98 -12.09
N LYS A 62 0.91 -3.58 -13.03
CA LYS A 62 0.95 -3.27 -14.47
C LYS A 62 -0.47 -3.01 -14.95
N GLN A 63 -0.64 -2.35 -16.08
CA GLN A 63 -1.98 -2.12 -16.68
C GLN A 63 -2.75 -3.42 -16.94
N THR A 64 -2.04 -4.51 -17.17
CA THR A 64 -2.62 -5.84 -17.42
C THR A 64 -2.89 -6.62 -16.13
N SER A 65 -2.51 -6.11 -14.97
CA SER A 65 -2.73 -6.78 -13.70
C SER A 65 -4.22 -6.77 -13.34
N THR A 66 -4.74 -7.93 -12.95
CA THR A 66 -6.16 -8.12 -12.62
C THR A 66 -6.39 -8.55 -11.18
N LEU A 67 -5.35 -9.01 -10.49
CA LEU A 67 -5.43 -9.48 -9.11
C LEU A 67 -4.40 -8.73 -8.26
N PHE A 68 -4.89 -8.07 -7.23
CA PHE A 68 -4.08 -7.23 -6.35
C PHE A 68 -4.21 -7.67 -4.90
N ALA A 69 -3.12 -7.53 -4.14
CA ALA A 69 -3.13 -7.81 -2.72
C ALA A 69 -2.24 -6.84 -1.94
N LEU A 70 -2.63 -6.55 -0.71
CA LEU A 70 -1.89 -5.69 0.22
C LEU A 70 -0.76 -6.49 0.85
N ASN A 71 0.47 -6.00 0.75
CA ASN A 71 1.61 -6.58 1.46
C ASN A 71 1.57 -6.18 2.94
N TYR A 72 1.45 -7.18 3.81
CA TYR A 72 1.47 -7.03 5.27
C TYR A 72 2.41 -8.03 5.92
N THR A 73 3.46 -8.42 5.23
CA THR A 73 4.42 -9.41 5.71
C THR A 73 4.88 -9.06 7.12
N THR A 74 4.67 -10.00 8.04
CA THR A 74 5.16 -9.90 9.41
C THR A 74 6.38 -10.79 9.55
N GLU A 75 7.47 -10.26 10.08
CA GLU A 75 8.53 -11.09 10.60
C GLU A 75 7.98 -11.92 11.79
N HIS A 76 8.63 -13.04 12.11
CA HIS A 76 8.26 -13.88 13.26
C HIS A 76 8.62 -13.22 14.61
N ILE A 77 8.31 -11.94 14.74
CA ILE A 77 8.52 -11.19 15.97
C ILE A 77 7.15 -11.04 16.65
N TYR A 78 7.02 -11.58 17.84
CA TYR A 78 5.76 -11.59 18.60
C TYR A 78 5.40 -10.23 19.23
N ASP A 79 6.31 -9.27 19.24
CA ASP A 79 6.05 -7.94 19.80
C ASP A 79 5.77 -6.93 18.67
N GLU A 80 4.51 -6.56 18.50
CA GLU A 80 4.05 -5.58 17.49
C GLU A 80 4.64 -4.17 17.70
N ARG A 81 5.27 -3.89 18.83
CA ARG A 81 5.93 -2.62 19.11
C ARG A 81 7.36 -2.56 18.60
N THR A 82 7.90 -3.68 18.12
CA THR A 82 9.27 -3.71 17.61
C THR A 82 9.34 -3.13 16.19
N PRO A 83 10.39 -2.35 15.88
CA PRO A 83 10.58 -1.77 14.54
C PRO A 83 10.55 -2.79 13.40
N GLY A 84 11.03 -4.01 13.61
CA GLY A 84 11.10 -5.05 12.60
C GLY A 84 9.76 -5.43 11.97
N LEU A 85 8.65 -5.37 12.73
CA LEU A 85 7.31 -5.63 12.20
C LEU A 85 6.77 -4.49 11.33
N LYS A 86 7.19 -3.27 11.60
CA LYS A 86 6.69 -2.07 10.94
C LYS A 86 7.52 -1.71 9.73
N ASN A 87 8.83 -1.89 9.81
CA ASN A 87 9.81 -1.45 8.81
C ASN A 87 10.26 -2.61 7.91
N PHE A 88 9.33 -3.48 7.50
CA PHE A 88 9.66 -4.58 6.62
C PHE A 88 9.95 -4.10 5.20
N SER A 89 11.09 -4.50 4.66
CA SER A 89 11.48 -4.28 3.27
C SER A 89 12.26 -5.49 2.75
N SER A 90 11.93 -6.00 1.57
CA SER A 90 12.62 -7.15 0.97
C SER A 90 12.92 -6.96 -0.51
N VAL A 91 14.19 -7.20 -0.85
CA VAL A 91 14.69 -7.40 -2.21
C VAL A 91 14.98 -8.87 -2.50
N ILE A 92 14.69 -9.76 -1.56
CA ILE A 92 14.96 -11.19 -1.67
C ILE A 92 13.86 -11.84 -2.49
N THR A 93 14.14 -12.16 -3.74
CA THR A 93 13.16 -12.70 -4.69
C THR A 93 12.73 -14.15 -4.41
N SER A 94 13.47 -14.90 -3.59
CA SER A 94 13.04 -16.21 -3.11
C SER A 94 12.07 -16.13 -1.91
N PHE A 95 11.84 -14.94 -1.37
CA PHE A 95 10.98 -14.72 -0.22
C PHE A 95 9.50 -14.87 -0.62
N LEU A 96 8.72 -15.47 0.28
CA LEU A 96 7.27 -15.64 0.16
C LEU A 96 6.59 -14.57 1.03
N PRO A 97 6.21 -13.42 0.46
CA PRO A 97 5.51 -12.38 1.23
C PRO A 97 4.13 -12.85 1.65
N ARG A 98 3.64 -12.27 2.73
CA ARG A 98 2.28 -12.48 3.18
C ARG A 98 1.40 -11.34 2.67
N MET A 99 0.48 -11.68 1.78
CA MET A 99 -0.38 -10.73 1.08
C MET A 99 -1.84 -10.96 1.44
N GLY A 100 -2.63 -9.89 1.57
CA GLY A 100 -4.06 -9.97 1.84
C GLY A 100 -4.88 -9.44 0.66
N TYR A 101 -5.84 -10.25 0.19
CA TYR A 101 -6.80 -9.79 -0.82
C TYR A 101 -7.83 -8.88 -0.18
N LEU A 102 -7.80 -7.61 -0.54
CA LEU A 102 -8.70 -6.58 -0.03
C LEU A 102 -10.14 -6.79 -0.52
N ALA A 103 -11.10 -6.29 0.25
CA ALA A 103 -12.51 -6.22 -0.14
C ALA A 103 -13.07 -4.83 0.18
N ALA A 104 -14.14 -4.44 -0.51
CA ALA A 104 -14.84 -3.20 -0.22
C ALA A 104 -15.25 -3.14 1.26
N GLY A 105 -14.98 -2.01 1.90
CA GLY A 105 -15.19 -1.80 3.33
C GLY A 105 -14.00 -2.09 4.23
N ASP A 106 -12.96 -2.78 3.76
CA ASP A 106 -11.73 -2.97 4.52
C ASP A 106 -11.08 -1.61 4.87
N LEU A 107 -10.52 -1.53 6.08
CA LEU A 107 -9.82 -0.35 6.59
C LEU A 107 -8.41 -0.73 7.01
N PHE A 108 -7.43 0.05 6.55
CA PHE A 108 -6.04 -0.07 6.98
C PHE A 108 -5.36 1.29 7.00
N THR A 109 -4.24 1.39 7.69
CA THR A 109 -3.43 2.61 7.79
C THR A 109 -2.04 2.32 7.27
N THR A 110 -1.47 3.22 6.47
CA THR A 110 -0.11 3.07 5.95
C THR A 110 0.55 4.42 5.69
N ASN A 111 1.88 4.42 5.70
CA ASN A 111 2.74 5.51 5.22
C ASN A 111 3.30 5.23 3.82
N THR A 112 2.97 4.08 3.20
CA THR A 112 3.44 3.72 1.85
C THR A 112 2.59 4.41 0.79
N ILE A 113 2.68 5.72 0.76
CA ILE A 113 1.92 6.61 -0.12
C ILE A 113 2.84 7.43 -1.02
N CYS A 114 2.33 7.79 -2.19
CA CYS A 114 2.97 8.69 -3.14
C CYS A 114 1.91 9.63 -3.72
N TYR A 115 2.32 10.62 -4.48
CA TYR A 115 1.43 11.54 -5.16
C TYR A 115 1.90 11.85 -6.57
N ASP A 116 0.96 12.24 -7.42
CA ASP A 116 1.23 12.66 -8.78
C ASP A 116 1.41 14.18 -8.81
N THR A 117 2.58 14.63 -9.26
CA THR A 117 2.89 16.05 -9.34
C THR A 117 2.05 16.82 -10.37
N THR A 118 1.29 16.12 -11.21
CA THR A 118 0.31 16.75 -12.11
C THR A 118 -1.00 17.11 -11.43
N GLU A 119 -1.36 16.40 -10.36
CA GLU A 119 -2.55 16.68 -9.54
C GLU A 119 -2.21 17.51 -8.30
N PHE A 120 -1.12 17.15 -7.63
CA PHE A 120 -0.60 17.84 -6.46
C PHE A 120 0.81 18.34 -6.76
N ALA A 121 0.96 19.62 -7.08
CA ALA A 121 2.25 20.17 -7.50
C ALA A 121 3.35 20.04 -6.42
N THR A 122 2.97 20.08 -5.15
CA THR A 122 3.87 20.01 -3.99
C THR A 122 3.30 19.16 -2.86
N GLU A 123 4.11 18.85 -1.86
CA GLU A 123 3.68 18.16 -0.65
C GLU A 123 2.67 19.00 0.15
N GLU A 124 2.84 20.32 0.19
CA GLU A 124 1.90 21.22 0.85
C GLU A 124 0.51 21.21 0.19
N ALA A 125 0.46 20.96 -1.14
CA ALA A 125 -0.82 20.78 -1.83
C ALA A 125 -1.51 19.47 -1.39
N VAL A 126 -0.74 18.40 -1.16
CA VAL A 126 -1.25 17.15 -0.60
C VAL A 126 -1.75 17.39 0.83
N ASP A 127 -0.96 18.06 1.68
CA ASP A 127 -1.34 18.39 3.06
C ASP A 127 -2.65 19.19 3.11
N THR A 128 -2.79 20.19 2.23
CA THR A 128 -4.00 21.00 2.11
C THR A 128 -5.20 20.13 1.76
N ALA A 129 -5.06 19.23 0.78
CA ALA A 129 -6.12 18.31 0.37
C ALA A 129 -6.48 17.34 1.52
N LEU A 130 -5.48 16.81 2.21
CA LEU A 130 -5.68 15.95 3.37
C LEU A 130 -6.26 16.67 4.60
N GLY A 131 -6.09 17.98 4.69
CA GLY A 131 -6.77 18.85 5.68
C GLY A 131 -8.24 19.07 5.38
N ALA A 132 -8.66 18.93 4.12
CA ALA A 132 -10.01 19.21 3.65
C ALA A 132 -10.90 17.98 3.43
N LEU A 133 -10.53 16.79 3.95
CA LEU A 133 -11.23 15.51 3.72
C LEU A 133 -12.72 15.51 4.04
N LYS A 134 -13.20 16.41 4.90
CA LYS A 134 -14.63 16.54 5.23
C LYS A 134 -15.46 17.15 4.11
N THR A 135 -14.83 17.92 3.23
CA THR A 135 -15.49 18.66 2.14
C THR A 135 -15.08 18.14 0.76
N THR A 136 -13.86 17.67 0.64
CA THR A 136 -13.30 17.20 -0.64
C THR A 136 -12.63 15.84 -0.41
N PRO A 137 -13.14 14.77 -1.02
CA PRO A 137 -12.56 13.45 -0.86
C PRO A 137 -11.19 13.39 -1.56
N VAL A 138 -10.23 12.69 -0.94
CA VAL A 138 -8.98 12.28 -1.54
C VAL A 138 -9.04 10.76 -1.71
N TYR A 139 -8.70 10.30 -2.90
CA TYR A 139 -8.69 8.88 -3.24
C TYR A 139 -7.27 8.32 -3.27
N GLY A 140 -7.17 7.01 -3.26
CA GLY A 140 -5.94 6.27 -3.50
C GLY A 140 -6.12 5.31 -4.67
N GLY A 141 -5.19 5.32 -5.59
CA GLY A 141 -4.99 4.29 -6.60
C GLY A 141 -3.70 3.53 -6.32
N VAL A 142 -3.37 2.57 -7.17
CA VAL A 142 -2.11 1.83 -7.06
C VAL A 142 -1.13 2.35 -8.11
N ASP A 143 0.03 2.79 -7.66
CA ASP A 143 1.12 3.20 -8.55
C ASP A 143 1.89 2.00 -9.11
N ALA A 144 2.64 2.23 -10.18
CA ALA A 144 3.51 1.23 -10.79
C ALA A 144 4.62 0.71 -9.83
N SER A 145 4.96 1.47 -8.79
CA SER A 145 5.86 1.02 -7.71
C SER A 145 5.19 0.18 -6.64
N GLY A 146 3.87 0.02 -6.67
CA GLY A 146 3.08 -0.63 -5.62
C GLY A 146 2.67 0.31 -4.48
N ALA A 147 3.19 1.52 -4.40
CA ALA A 147 2.75 2.52 -3.43
C ALA A 147 1.32 2.99 -3.73
N ILE A 148 0.63 3.50 -2.71
CA ILE A 148 -0.71 4.05 -2.88
C ILE A 148 -0.58 5.49 -3.37
N LYS A 149 -1.01 5.74 -4.60
CA LYS A 149 -0.99 7.05 -5.22
C LYS A 149 -2.21 7.86 -4.81
N LEU A 150 -1.99 8.94 -4.06
CA LEU A 150 -3.05 9.89 -3.71
C LEU A 150 -3.46 10.71 -4.94
N THR A 151 -4.76 10.91 -5.08
CA THR A 151 -5.38 11.63 -6.20
C THR A 151 -6.68 12.30 -5.76
N GLY A 152 -6.97 13.48 -6.31
CA GLY A 152 -8.25 14.16 -6.12
C GLY A 152 -9.39 13.56 -6.97
N THR A 153 -9.03 12.81 -8.01
CA THR A 153 -10.01 12.17 -8.91
C THR A 153 -10.08 10.67 -8.61
N LYS A 154 -11.29 10.13 -8.53
CA LYS A 154 -11.49 8.70 -8.28
C LYS A 154 -10.86 7.86 -9.39
N PRO A 155 -9.93 6.91 -9.07
CA PRO A 155 -9.33 6.02 -10.05
C PRO A 155 -10.39 5.20 -10.81
N GLN A 156 -10.15 4.96 -12.11
CA GLN A 156 -11.07 4.22 -12.98
C GLN A 156 -10.64 2.75 -13.19
N ALA A 157 -9.44 2.38 -12.74
CA ALA A 157 -8.90 1.03 -12.91
C ALA A 157 -8.11 0.61 -11.66
N GLY A 158 -8.08 -0.69 -11.41
CA GLY A 158 -7.43 -1.28 -10.23
C GLY A 158 -8.17 -1.02 -8.93
N PRO A 159 -7.55 -1.34 -7.80
CA PRO A 159 -8.11 -1.05 -6.48
C PRO A 159 -8.34 0.45 -6.26
N VAL A 160 -9.52 0.79 -5.77
CA VAL A 160 -9.91 2.17 -5.43
C VAL A 160 -10.03 2.30 -3.92
N LEU A 161 -9.28 3.23 -3.40
CA LEU A 161 -9.24 3.55 -1.98
C LEU A 161 -9.75 4.97 -1.75
N GLN A 162 -10.19 5.26 -0.54
CA GLN A 162 -10.53 6.62 -0.12
C GLN A 162 -9.83 6.93 1.19
N VAL A 163 -9.23 8.09 1.29
CA VAL A 163 -8.63 8.55 2.54
C VAL A 163 -9.74 8.92 3.52
N VAL A 164 -9.72 8.28 4.69
CA VAL A 164 -10.69 8.53 5.77
C VAL A 164 -10.18 9.63 6.70
N LYS A 165 -8.88 9.57 7.04
CA LYS A 165 -8.23 10.57 7.87
C LYS A 165 -6.70 10.48 7.82
N ASN A 166 -6.05 11.56 8.21
CA ASN A 166 -4.62 11.56 8.53
C ASN A 166 -4.37 10.76 9.81
N TYR A 167 -3.20 10.18 9.89
CA TYR A 167 -2.81 9.34 11.02
C TYR A 167 -1.33 9.54 11.34
N THR A 168 -1.00 9.50 12.62
CA THR A 168 0.39 9.41 13.05
C THR A 168 0.69 7.95 13.37
N MET A 169 1.65 7.37 12.66
CA MET A 169 2.08 5.99 12.89
C MET A 169 2.71 5.87 14.30
N PRO A 170 2.74 4.68 14.89
CA PRO A 170 3.26 4.49 16.25
C PRO A 170 4.71 4.95 16.48
N ASP A 171 5.50 5.03 15.43
CA ASP A 171 6.88 5.56 15.47
C ASP A 171 6.97 7.08 15.23
N GLY A 172 5.81 7.75 15.11
CA GLY A 172 5.73 9.20 14.88
C GLY A 172 5.68 9.63 13.41
N GLN A 173 5.85 8.72 12.46
CA GLN A 173 5.77 9.06 11.03
C GLN A 173 4.33 9.38 10.62
N PHE A 174 4.20 10.19 9.57
CA PHE A 174 2.92 10.48 8.97
C PHE A 174 2.40 9.26 8.20
N GLY A 175 1.09 9.05 8.25
CA GLY A 175 0.40 8.05 7.46
C GLY A 175 -1.04 8.47 7.18
N VAL A 176 -1.74 7.65 6.41
CA VAL A 176 -3.15 7.85 6.10
C VAL A 176 -3.94 6.59 6.41
N LYS A 177 -5.14 6.78 6.97
CA LYS A 177 -6.12 5.72 7.11
C LYS A 177 -6.97 5.67 5.84
N LEU A 178 -7.06 4.50 5.24
CA LEU A 178 -7.71 4.25 3.96
C LEU A 178 -8.85 3.26 4.12
N GLN A 179 -9.93 3.51 3.38
CA GLN A 179 -11.02 2.58 3.17
C GLN A 179 -10.99 2.06 1.73
N VAL A 180 -11.14 0.76 1.56
CA VAL A 180 -11.31 0.13 0.24
C VAL A 180 -12.71 0.39 -0.26
N ILE A 181 -12.83 1.03 -1.43
CA ILE A 181 -14.10 1.28 -2.12
C ILE A 181 -14.40 0.15 -3.11
N SER A 182 -13.39 -0.26 -3.86
CA SER A 182 -13.40 -1.46 -4.73
C SER A 182 -12.00 -2.07 -4.80
N ALA A 183 -11.93 -3.38 -4.98
CA ALA A 183 -10.68 -4.14 -5.05
C ALA A 183 -10.64 -4.99 -6.32
#